data_96bcbd3625101aa826496ed45a3dea23
#
_entry.id   96bcbd3625101aa826496ed45a3dea23
#
_cell.length_a   1.000
_cell.length_b   1.000
_cell.length_c   1.000
_cell.angle_alpha   90.00
_cell.angle_beta   90.00
_cell.angle_gamma   90.00
#
_symmetry.space_group_name_H-M   'P 1'
#
loop_
_entity.id
_entity.type
_entity.pdbx_description
1 polymer ?
#
loop_
_entity_poly.entity_id
_entity_poly.type
_entity_poly.pdbx_seq_one_letter_code
_entity_poly.pdbx_strand_id
1 'polypeptide(L)'
;MKAYYRRAAAYMSLGKYKLALKDYEGVYKARPNDKDAKLKYTECKKIVQQIAFQKAISVEETKKSVADSIDVESMTVEDKYDGPRLENGKVTLQFMLDLMETYKKQGQLHRKFAFQMLLEVLQYFNSCPSMVEVNFAPGNKFTVCGDIHGQFYDLMNIFSLNGLPSEENPYLFNGDFVDRGSFSVECIFTLFGFKLLYPNSFFMSRGNHERWEDFLNTVY
;
A
#
# COMPACT_ATOMS: atom_id res chain seq x y z
N MET A 1 20.21 -6.75 40.16
CA MET A 1 20.77 -7.58 39.09
C MET A 1 19.72 -8.46 38.41
N LYS A 2 18.97 -9.34 39.11
CA LYS A 2 17.95 -10.20 38.46
C LYS A 2 16.91 -9.43 37.62
N ALA A 3 16.47 -8.24 38.06
CA ALA A 3 15.52 -7.40 37.32
C ALA A 3 16.10 -6.90 35.97
N TYR A 4 17.33 -6.41 35.98
CA TYR A 4 18.03 -5.98 34.75
C TYR A 4 18.21 -7.12 33.75
N TYR A 5 18.60 -8.32 34.24
CA TYR A 5 18.74 -9.49 33.40
C TYR A 5 17.41 -9.86 32.72
N ARG A 6 16.31 -9.91 33.48
CA ARG A 6 14.98 -10.20 32.93
C ARG A 6 14.49 -9.13 31.96
N ARG A 7 14.77 -7.84 32.26
CA ARG A 7 14.43 -6.75 31.34
C ARG A 7 15.23 -6.81 30.05
N ALA A 8 16.52 -7.15 30.13
CA ALA A 8 17.35 -7.37 28.96
C ALA A 8 16.83 -8.50 28.08
N ALA A 9 16.41 -9.63 28.68
CA ALA A 9 15.78 -10.72 27.94
C ALA A 9 14.48 -10.29 27.25
N ALA A 10 13.64 -9.50 27.92
CA ALA A 10 12.43 -8.93 27.28
C ALA A 10 12.78 -7.96 26.14
N TYR A 11 13.80 -7.13 26.29
CA TYR A 11 14.28 -6.26 25.21
C TYR A 11 14.84 -7.05 24.01
N MET A 12 15.50 -8.18 24.23
CA MET A 12 15.93 -9.08 23.17
C MET A 12 14.73 -9.62 22.38
N SER A 13 13.71 -10.11 23.07
CA SER A 13 12.46 -10.59 22.42
C SER A 13 11.69 -9.51 21.66
N LEU A 14 11.81 -8.24 22.06
CA LEU A 14 11.23 -7.09 21.41
C LEU A 14 12.11 -6.47 20.31
N GLY A 15 13.24 -7.08 19.95
CA GLY A 15 14.19 -6.55 18.97
C GLY A 15 14.93 -5.27 19.41
N LYS A 16 14.80 -4.84 20.67
CA LYS A 16 15.40 -3.63 21.21
C LYS A 16 16.86 -3.89 21.69
N TYR A 17 17.69 -4.40 20.80
CA TYR A 17 19.03 -4.93 21.12
C TYR A 17 19.96 -3.94 21.81
N LYS A 18 19.93 -2.65 21.45
CA LYS A 18 20.78 -1.63 22.11
C LYS A 18 20.41 -1.44 23.58
N LEU A 19 19.12 -1.51 23.95
CA LEU A 19 18.66 -1.43 25.34
C LEU A 19 19.00 -2.71 26.09
N ALA A 20 18.83 -3.87 25.46
CA ALA A 20 19.24 -5.16 26.00
C ALA A 20 20.73 -5.20 26.31
N LEU A 21 21.59 -4.71 25.41
CA LEU A 21 23.03 -4.66 25.56
C LEU A 21 23.45 -3.85 26.81
N LYS A 22 22.84 -2.68 27.02
CA LYS A 22 23.10 -1.82 28.18
C LYS A 22 22.81 -2.54 29.50
N ASP A 23 21.70 -3.26 29.57
CA ASP A 23 21.31 -4.00 30.76
C ASP A 23 22.19 -5.23 31.01
N TYR A 24 22.47 -6.02 29.96
CA TYR A 24 23.41 -7.16 30.06
C TYR A 24 24.81 -6.73 30.43
N GLU A 25 25.30 -5.60 29.91
CA GLU A 25 26.59 -5.04 30.29
C GLU A 25 26.66 -4.71 31.78
N GLY A 26 25.58 -4.08 32.31
CA GLY A 26 25.49 -3.80 33.75
C GLY A 26 25.49 -5.05 34.62
N VAL A 27 24.80 -6.10 34.19
CA VAL A 27 24.79 -7.40 34.90
C VAL A 27 26.14 -8.07 34.83
N TYR A 28 26.80 -8.09 33.67
CA TYR A 28 28.15 -8.68 33.50
C TYR A 28 29.19 -7.94 34.33
N LYS A 29 29.21 -6.61 34.33
CA LYS A 29 30.14 -5.81 35.15
C LYS A 29 29.98 -6.08 36.66
N ALA A 30 28.77 -6.31 37.12
CA ALA A 30 28.50 -6.61 38.54
C ALA A 30 28.78 -8.07 38.92
N ARG A 31 28.81 -9.00 37.95
CA ARG A 31 29.06 -10.44 38.15
C ARG A 31 29.95 -11.00 37.05
N PRO A 32 31.24 -10.66 37.00
CA PRO A 32 32.14 -11.03 35.91
C PRO A 32 32.43 -12.53 35.81
N ASN A 33 32.23 -13.26 36.90
CA ASN A 33 32.44 -14.72 36.96
C ASN A 33 31.16 -15.51 36.59
N ASP A 34 30.02 -14.84 36.34
CA ASP A 34 28.80 -15.48 35.94
C ASP A 34 28.87 -15.81 34.44
N LYS A 35 29.01 -17.10 34.13
CA LYS A 35 29.18 -17.60 32.75
C LYS A 35 27.98 -17.28 31.88
N ASP A 36 26.76 -17.35 32.41
CA ASP A 36 25.55 -17.06 31.67
C ASP A 36 25.42 -15.56 31.35
N ALA A 37 25.68 -14.68 32.33
CA ALA A 37 25.74 -13.24 32.12
C ALA A 37 26.72 -12.82 31.05
N LYS A 38 27.92 -13.44 31.06
CA LYS A 38 28.97 -13.23 30.05
C LYS A 38 28.50 -13.69 28.66
N LEU A 39 27.89 -14.87 28.57
CA LEU A 39 27.39 -15.42 27.31
C LEU A 39 26.32 -14.49 26.69
N LYS A 40 25.30 -14.12 27.47
CA LYS A 40 24.21 -13.26 27.01
C LYS A 40 24.68 -11.86 26.61
N TYR A 41 25.60 -11.29 27.35
CA TYR A 41 26.26 -10.02 26.97
C TYR A 41 26.96 -10.14 25.62
N THR A 42 27.75 -11.21 25.44
CA THR A 42 28.55 -11.42 24.22
C THR A 42 27.65 -11.67 23.00
N GLU A 43 26.61 -12.48 23.15
CA GLU A 43 25.61 -12.73 22.10
C GLU A 43 24.93 -11.42 21.67
N CYS A 44 24.41 -10.67 22.64
CA CYS A 44 23.74 -9.40 22.37
C CYS A 44 24.68 -8.37 21.70
N LYS A 45 25.94 -8.30 22.16
CA LYS A 45 26.96 -7.43 21.57
C LYS A 45 27.25 -7.77 20.11
N LYS A 46 27.34 -9.06 19.78
CA LYS A 46 27.53 -9.52 18.39
C LYS A 46 26.37 -9.09 17.51
N ILE A 47 25.13 -9.25 17.97
CA ILE A 47 23.93 -8.84 17.22
C ILE A 47 23.94 -7.32 16.96
N VAL A 48 24.22 -6.51 17.98
CA VAL A 48 24.29 -5.05 17.83
C VAL A 48 25.41 -4.63 16.87
N GLN A 49 26.58 -5.29 16.93
CA GLN A 49 27.68 -5.04 16.01
C GLN A 49 27.32 -5.45 14.58
N GLN A 50 26.66 -6.58 14.39
CA GLN A 50 26.22 -7.05 13.08
C GLN A 50 25.20 -6.10 12.45
N ILE A 51 24.23 -5.64 13.23
CA ILE A 51 23.25 -4.63 12.75
C ILE A 51 23.95 -3.31 12.40
N ALA A 52 24.89 -2.86 13.23
CA ALA A 52 25.66 -1.64 12.95
C ALA A 52 26.53 -1.78 11.69
N PHE A 53 27.13 -2.95 11.49
CA PHE A 53 27.92 -3.25 10.29
C PHE A 53 27.04 -3.30 9.04
N GLN A 54 25.91 -4.03 9.09
CA GLN A 54 24.96 -4.06 7.98
C GLN A 54 24.45 -2.66 7.63
N LYS A 55 24.16 -1.83 8.64
CA LYS A 55 23.76 -0.43 8.41
C LYS A 55 24.88 0.42 7.81
N ALA A 56 26.15 0.16 8.16
CA ALA A 56 27.29 0.90 7.63
C ALA A 56 27.66 0.52 6.19
N ILE A 57 27.43 -0.75 5.80
CA ILE A 57 27.66 -1.23 4.44
C ILE A 57 26.40 -1.12 3.54
N SER A 58 25.22 -0.99 4.12
CA SER A 58 24.08 -0.51 3.35
C SER A 58 24.40 0.92 2.93
N VAL A 59 24.97 1.04 1.73
CA VAL A 59 24.98 2.32 1.03
C VAL A 59 23.54 2.78 1.08
N GLU A 60 23.28 3.98 1.56
CA GLU A 60 22.06 4.69 1.20
C GLU A 60 22.15 4.93 -0.31
N GLU A 61 21.90 3.87 -1.08
CA GLU A 61 21.32 4.07 -2.38
C GLU A 61 20.09 4.91 -2.08
N THR A 62 20.10 6.15 -2.53
CA THR A 62 18.88 6.92 -2.72
C THR A 62 17.98 5.93 -3.47
N LYS A 63 17.09 5.27 -2.75
CA LYS A 63 16.18 4.29 -3.32
C LYS A 63 15.37 5.11 -4.31
N LYS A 64 15.78 5.06 -5.59
CA LYS A 64 14.93 5.55 -6.67
C LYS A 64 13.60 4.89 -6.41
N SER A 65 12.57 5.70 -6.29
CA SER A 65 11.22 5.15 -6.16
C SER A 65 11.03 4.12 -7.26
N VAL A 66 10.38 3.01 -6.98
CA VAL A 66 10.04 2.03 -8.03
C VAL A 66 9.33 2.75 -9.19
N ALA A 67 8.51 3.75 -8.87
CA ALA A 67 7.86 4.63 -9.83
C ALA A 67 8.87 5.34 -10.78
N ASP A 68 10.01 5.81 -10.26
CA ASP A 68 11.05 6.48 -11.07
C ASP A 68 11.80 5.52 -12.00
N SER A 69 11.69 4.22 -11.79
CA SER A 69 12.30 3.17 -12.62
C SER A 69 11.39 2.66 -13.73
N ILE A 70 10.11 3.03 -13.73
CA ILE A 70 9.12 2.57 -14.72
C ILE A 70 9.18 3.48 -15.95
N ASP A 71 9.71 2.97 -17.06
CA ASP A 71 9.69 3.64 -18.36
C ASP A 71 8.44 3.22 -19.15
N VAL A 72 7.35 3.96 -18.94
CA VAL A 72 6.06 3.69 -19.59
C VAL A 72 6.12 4.01 -21.09
N GLU A 73 6.92 4.99 -21.51
CA GLU A 73 7.01 5.42 -22.91
C GLU A 73 7.61 4.33 -23.80
N SER A 74 8.55 3.55 -23.27
CA SER A 74 9.15 2.43 -24.00
C SER A 74 8.21 1.23 -24.18
N MET A 75 7.09 1.17 -23.44
CA MET A 75 6.16 0.06 -23.50
C MET A 75 5.31 0.15 -24.78
N THR A 76 5.36 -0.88 -25.59
CA THR A 76 4.52 -1.03 -26.79
C THR A 76 3.24 -1.80 -26.44
N VAL A 77 2.14 -1.43 -27.09
CA VAL A 77 0.87 -2.17 -27.01
C VAL A 77 0.74 -3.02 -28.24
N GLU A 78 0.56 -4.32 -28.08
CA GLU A 78 0.42 -5.26 -29.17
C GLU A 78 -0.83 -4.98 -30.00
N ASP A 79 -0.77 -5.20 -31.31
CA ASP A 79 -1.89 -4.97 -32.25
C ASP A 79 -3.12 -5.81 -31.91
N LYS A 80 -2.91 -7.00 -31.34
CA LYS A 80 -3.99 -7.91 -30.92
C LYS A 80 -4.69 -7.52 -29.62
N TYR A 81 -4.20 -6.48 -28.92
CA TYR A 81 -4.87 -6.02 -27.71
C TYR A 81 -6.16 -5.29 -28.05
N ASP A 82 -7.29 -5.85 -27.63
CA ASP A 82 -8.65 -5.38 -27.87
C ASP A 82 -9.32 -4.70 -26.65
N GLY A 83 -8.57 -4.59 -25.54
CA GLY A 83 -9.05 -3.94 -24.32
C GLY A 83 -9.02 -2.41 -24.38
N PRO A 84 -9.44 -1.75 -23.27
CA PRO A 84 -9.55 -0.30 -23.19
C PRO A 84 -8.18 0.38 -23.30
N ARG A 85 -8.16 1.54 -23.97
CA ARG A 85 -6.96 2.36 -24.16
C ARG A 85 -7.20 3.76 -23.60
N LEU A 86 -6.19 4.31 -22.90
CA LEU A 86 -6.26 5.68 -22.42
C LEU A 86 -6.17 6.67 -23.59
N GLU A 87 -7.04 7.66 -23.62
CA GLU A 87 -7.04 8.74 -24.62
C GLU A 87 -6.06 9.84 -24.17
N ASN A 88 -5.01 10.05 -24.92
CA ASN A 88 -3.95 10.99 -24.58
C ASN A 88 -3.39 10.79 -23.15
N GLY A 89 -3.33 9.53 -22.69
CA GLY A 89 -2.84 9.18 -21.37
C GLY A 89 -3.81 9.49 -20.22
N LYS A 90 -5.06 9.89 -20.51
CA LYS A 90 -6.05 10.27 -19.48
C LYS A 90 -7.20 9.26 -19.38
N VAL A 91 -7.68 9.11 -18.16
CA VAL A 91 -8.90 8.35 -17.88
C VAL A 91 -10.12 9.14 -18.33
N THR A 92 -10.99 8.52 -19.13
CA THR A 92 -12.28 9.08 -19.56
C THR A 92 -13.43 8.20 -19.06
N LEU A 93 -14.66 8.71 -19.07
CA LEU A 93 -15.81 7.90 -18.69
C LEU A 93 -15.98 6.68 -19.62
N GLN A 94 -15.74 6.86 -20.92
CA GLN A 94 -15.79 5.75 -21.87
C GLN A 94 -14.74 4.68 -21.56
N PHE A 95 -13.50 5.10 -21.27
CA PHE A 95 -12.46 4.17 -20.81
C PHE A 95 -12.91 3.37 -19.58
N MET A 96 -13.56 4.01 -18.60
CA MET A 96 -14.02 3.32 -17.39
C MET A 96 -15.15 2.32 -17.69
N LEU A 97 -16.07 2.65 -18.58
CA LEU A 97 -17.13 1.73 -19.02
C LEU A 97 -16.54 0.51 -19.71
N ASP A 98 -15.61 0.72 -20.64
CA ASP A 98 -14.92 -0.36 -21.36
C ASP A 98 -14.07 -1.21 -20.43
N LEU A 99 -13.39 -0.59 -19.45
CA LEU A 99 -12.59 -1.28 -18.43
C LEU A 99 -13.45 -2.22 -17.57
N MET A 100 -14.57 -1.72 -17.07
CA MET A 100 -15.48 -2.53 -16.27
C MET A 100 -16.08 -3.69 -17.08
N GLU A 101 -16.43 -3.47 -18.35
CA GLU A 101 -16.91 -4.54 -19.22
C GLU A 101 -15.82 -5.57 -19.55
N THR A 102 -14.57 -5.12 -19.73
CA THR A 102 -13.42 -5.99 -19.91
C THR A 102 -13.22 -6.88 -18.67
N TYR A 103 -13.26 -6.31 -17.48
CA TYR A 103 -13.10 -7.02 -16.22
C TYR A 103 -14.27 -7.97 -15.94
N LYS A 104 -15.52 -7.62 -16.28
CA LYS A 104 -16.66 -8.55 -16.18
C LYS A 104 -16.47 -9.80 -17.04
N LYS A 105 -15.79 -9.67 -18.17
CA LYS A 105 -15.41 -10.78 -19.08
C LYS A 105 -14.10 -11.46 -18.66
N GLN A 106 -13.53 -11.12 -17.50
CA GLN A 106 -12.25 -11.60 -17.02
C GLN A 106 -11.07 -11.28 -17.96
N GLY A 107 -11.22 -10.21 -18.75
CA GLY A 107 -10.12 -9.64 -19.53
C GLY A 107 -9.17 -8.83 -18.65
N GLN A 108 -8.05 -8.41 -19.22
CA GLN A 108 -6.99 -7.70 -18.50
C GLN A 108 -6.75 -6.33 -19.10
N LEU A 109 -6.44 -5.36 -18.22
CA LEU A 109 -5.91 -4.07 -18.65
C LEU A 109 -4.45 -4.24 -19.09
N HIS A 110 -4.09 -3.66 -20.24
CA HIS A 110 -2.72 -3.71 -20.71
C HIS A 110 -1.77 -3.03 -19.72
N ARG A 111 -0.59 -3.64 -19.50
CA ARG A 111 0.40 -3.20 -18.50
C ARG A 111 0.81 -1.74 -18.67
N LYS A 112 0.94 -1.24 -19.92
CA LYS A 112 1.24 0.17 -20.17
C LYS A 112 0.22 1.10 -19.54
N PHE A 113 -1.08 0.86 -19.78
CA PHE A 113 -2.16 1.69 -19.24
C PHE A 113 -2.30 1.55 -17.72
N ALA A 114 -2.06 0.35 -17.19
CA ALA A 114 -2.04 0.13 -15.76
C ALA A 114 -0.95 0.98 -15.08
N PHE A 115 0.28 0.98 -15.60
CA PHE A 115 1.34 1.82 -15.05
C PHE A 115 1.08 3.32 -15.22
N GLN A 116 0.51 3.76 -16.35
CA GLN A 116 0.11 5.15 -16.53
C GLN A 116 -0.87 5.59 -15.43
N MET A 117 -1.92 4.81 -15.20
CA MET A 117 -2.89 5.08 -14.13
C MET A 117 -2.25 5.09 -12.74
N LEU A 118 -1.38 4.13 -12.43
CA LEU A 118 -0.72 4.05 -11.13
C LEU A 118 0.19 5.26 -10.87
N LEU A 119 0.95 5.69 -11.86
CA LEU A 119 1.82 6.87 -11.74
C LEU A 119 1.00 8.15 -11.55
N GLU A 120 -0.11 8.30 -12.27
CA GLU A 120 -0.99 9.46 -12.15
C GLU A 120 -1.68 9.48 -10.77
N VAL A 121 -2.19 8.34 -10.29
CA VAL A 121 -2.77 8.19 -8.95
C VAL A 121 -1.74 8.48 -7.86
N LEU A 122 -0.51 7.98 -7.99
CA LEU A 122 0.57 8.25 -7.05
C LEU A 122 0.87 9.76 -6.97
N GLN A 123 0.98 10.42 -8.13
CA GLN A 123 1.20 11.86 -8.19
C GLN A 123 0.04 12.63 -7.54
N TYR A 124 -1.19 12.23 -7.83
CA TYR A 124 -2.39 12.82 -7.25
C TYR A 124 -2.41 12.70 -5.72
N PHE A 125 -2.27 11.48 -5.18
CA PHE A 125 -2.31 11.27 -3.73
C PHE A 125 -1.15 11.93 -2.99
N ASN A 126 0.03 12.03 -3.60
CA ASN A 126 1.17 12.77 -3.02
C ASN A 126 0.89 14.27 -2.91
N SER A 127 -0.02 14.81 -3.72
CA SER A 127 -0.43 16.23 -3.65
C SER A 127 -1.57 16.48 -2.66
N CYS A 128 -2.25 15.42 -2.20
CA CYS A 128 -3.40 15.55 -1.31
C CYS A 128 -2.99 15.72 0.15
N PRO A 129 -3.74 16.51 0.94
CA PRO A 129 -3.58 16.54 2.39
C PRO A 129 -4.03 15.21 3.01
N SER A 130 -3.50 14.89 4.21
CA SER A 130 -3.89 13.68 4.95
C SER A 130 -5.35 13.67 5.41
N MET A 131 -5.94 14.84 5.58
CA MET A 131 -7.35 15.03 5.92
C MET A 131 -8.00 15.86 4.82
N VAL A 132 -9.05 15.32 4.23
CA VAL A 132 -9.84 15.97 3.18
C VAL A 132 -11.20 16.34 3.75
N GLU A 133 -11.56 17.62 3.67
CA GLU A 133 -12.90 18.10 4.01
C GLU A 133 -13.81 18.00 2.78
N VAL A 134 -14.93 17.32 2.95
CA VAL A 134 -15.91 17.12 1.87
C VAL A 134 -17.10 18.01 2.15
N ASN A 135 -17.35 18.96 1.26
CA ASN A 135 -18.49 19.86 1.33
C ASN A 135 -19.52 19.47 0.27
N PHE A 136 -20.72 19.13 0.69
CA PHE A 136 -21.84 18.85 -0.20
C PHE A 136 -23.10 19.56 0.28
N ALA A 137 -23.95 19.95 -0.67
CA ALA A 137 -25.15 20.69 -0.34
C ALA A 137 -26.17 19.80 0.42
N PRO A 138 -26.93 20.36 1.37
CA PRO A 138 -28.00 19.63 2.03
C PRO A 138 -28.98 19.02 1.03
N GLY A 139 -29.32 17.74 1.22
CA GLY A 139 -30.22 16.99 0.34
C GLY A 139 -29.54 16.27 -0.84
N ASN A 140 -28.25 16.48 -1.07
CA ASN A 140 -27.50 15.70 -2.04
C ASN A 140 -27.22 14.29 -1.49
N LYS A 141 -27.25 13.30 -2.39
CA LYS A 141 -26.89 11.92 -2.09
C LYS A 141 -25.37 11.83 -1.96
N PHE A 142 -24.88 11.13 -0.93
CA PHE A 142 -23.50 10.77 -0.76
C PHE A 142 -23.42 9.29 -0.37
N THR A 143 -22.75 8.46 -1.17
CA THR A 143 -22.70 7.02 -0.91
C THR A 143 -21.39 6.68 -0.20
N VAL A 144 -21.51 6.06 0.97
CA VAL A 144 -20.36 5.55 1.75
C VAL A 144 -20.35 4.04 1.66
N CYS A 145 -19.21 3.49 1.23
CA CYS A 145 -18.98 2.05 1.09
C CYS A 145 -17.91 1.60 2.08
N GLY A 146 -18.10 0.43 2.66
CA GLY A 146 -17.09 -0.25 3.47
C GLY A 146 -16.11 -1.05 2.63
N ASP A 147 -15.58 -2.12 3.24
CA ASP A 147 -14.60 -3.04 2.67
C ASP A 147 -15.10 -3.70 1.38
N ILE A 148 -14.23 -3.81 0.40
CA ILE A 148 -14.52 -4.48 -0.90
C ILE A 148 -13.76 -5.79 -1.02
N HIS A 149 -12.51 -5.84 -0.53
CA HIS A 149 -11.69 -7.06 -0.48
C HIS A 149 -11.69 -7.89 -1.78
N GLY A 150 -11.42 -7.26 -2.93
CA GLY A 150 -11.30 -7.95 -4.20
C GLY A 150 -12.60 -8.58 -4.71
N GLN A 151 -13.76 -8.16 -4.22
CA GLN A 151 -15.08 -8.63 -4.65
C GLN A 151 -15.62 -7.73 -5.78
N PHE A 152 -15.04 -7.86 -6.97
CA PHE A 152 -15.33 -6.98 -8.11
C PHE A 152 -16.83 -6.98 -8.53
N TYR A 153 -17.48 -8.14 -8.52
CA TYR A 153 -18.87 -8.22 -8.91
C TYR A 153 -19.80 -7.55 -7.89
N ASP A 154 -19.44 -7.55 -6.61
CA ASP A 154 -20.18 -6.78 -5.59
C ASP A 154 -19.97 -5.28 -5.77
N LEU A 155 -18.75 -4.85 -6.13
CA LEU A 155 -18.50 -3.45 -6.52
C LEU A 155 -19.37 -3.04 -7.72
N MET A 156 -19.49 -3.89 -8.75
CA MET A 156 -20.38 -3.64 -9.88
C MET A 156 -21.85 -3.58 -9.45
N ASN A 157 -22.26 -4.41 -8.49
CA ASN A 157 -23.61 -4.38 -7.95
C ASN A 157 -23.88 -3.07 -7.17
N ILE A 158 -22.91 -2.57 -6.39
CA ILE A 158 -23.01 -1.26 -5.74
C ILE A 158 -23.28 -0.16 -6.77
N PHE A 159 -22.54 -0.13 -7.87
CA PHE A 159 -22.74 0.85 -8.93
C PHE A 159 -24.08 0.67 -9.66
N SER A 160 -24.54 -0.56 -9.82
CA SER A 160 -25.87 -0.85 -10.41
C SER A 160 -27.01 -0.34 -9.54
N LEU A 161 -26.90 -0.48 -8.22
CA LEU A 161 -27.93 -0.06 -7.27
C LEU A 161 -27.95 1.46 -7.03
N ASN A 162 -26.78 2.08 -6.99
CA ASN A 162 -26.64 3.47 -6.57
C ASN A 162 -26.34 4.43 -7.73
N GLY A 163 -26.09 3.93 -8.93
CA GLY A 163 -25.58 4.67 -10.08
C GLY A 163 -24.05 4.77 -10.07
N LEU A 164 -23.46 5.03 -11.23
CA LEU A 164 -22.03 5.24 -11.36
C LEU A 164 -21.57 6.50 -10.60
N PRO A 165 -20.34 6.55 -10.14
CA PRO A 165 -19.73 7.77 -9.62
C PRO A 165 -19.79 8.90 -10.65
N SER A 166 -20.13 10.10 -10.18
CA SER A 166 -20.10 11.34 -10.96
C SER A 166 -19.94 12.54 -10.03
N GLU A 167 -19.89 13.75 -10.56
CA GLU A 167 -19.88 14.97 -9.74
C GLU A 167 -21.17 15.12 -8.93
N GLU A 168 -22.32 14.65 -9.46
CA GLU A 168 -23.63 14.69 -8.80
C GLU A 168 -23.89 13.45 -7.93
N ASN A 169 -23.12 12.39 -8.10
CA ASN A 169 -23.26 11.14 -7.33
C ASN A 169 -21.91 10.77 -6.65
N PRO A 170 -21.51 11.51 -5.63
CA PRO A 170 -20.25 11.29 -4.95
C PRO A 170 -20.21 10.01 -4.12
N TYR A 171 -19.01 9.42 -4.03
CA TYR A 171 -18.72 8.19 -3.29
C TYR A 171 -17.54 8.36 -2.33
N LEU A 172 -17.62 7.67 -1.22
CA LEU A 172 -16.48 7.39 -0.33
C LEU A 172 -16.33 5.87 -0.16
N PHE A 173 -15.16 5.36 -0.41
CA PHE A 173 -14.75 3.99 -0.09
C PHE A 173 -13.78 4.02 1.09
N ASN A 174 -14.13 3.31 2.19
CA ASN A 174 -13.46 3.43 3.48
C ASN A 174 -12.26 2.47 3.65
N GLY A 175 -11.52 2.17 2.58
CA GLY A 175 -10.35 1.29 2.63
C GLY A 175 -10.68 -0.18 2.42
N ASP A 176 -9.66 -1.03 2.57
CA ASP A 176 -9.70 -2.48 2.44
C ASP A 176 -10.29 -2.94 1.09
N PHE A 177 -9.67 -2.46 0.01
CA PHE A 177 -10.10 -2.74 -1.37
C PHE A 177 -9.61 -4.06 -1.90
N VAL A 178 -8.47 -4.52 -1.39
CA VAL A 178 -7.69 -5.66 -1.88
C VAL A 178 -7.68 -6.81 -0.85
N ASP A 179 -7.07 -7.91 -1.24
CA ASP A 179 -6.94 -9.15 -0.49
C ASP A 179 -8.28 -9.90 -0.28
N ARG A 180 -8.21 -11.15 0.16
CA ARG A 180 -9.30 -12.11 0.41
C ARG A 180 -10.05 -12.54 -0.84
N GLY A 181 -10.57 -11.62 -1.64
CA GLY A 181 -11.25 -11.92 -2.91
C GLY A 181 -10.28 -12.08 -4.08
N SER A 182 -10.76 -12.68 -5.16
CA SER A 182 -9.92 -13.07 -6.32
C SER A 182 -9.69 -11.93 -7.32
N PHE A 183 -10.37 -10.78 -7.17
CA PHE A 183 -10.39 -9.70 -8.16
C PHE A 183 -9.88 -8.38 -7.59
N SER A 184 -8.79 -8.45 -6.80
CA SER A 184 -8.19 -7.26 -6.16
C SER A 184 -7.70 -6.23 -7.18
N VAL A 185 -7.11 -6.68 -8.28
CA VAL A 185 -6.61 -5.82 -9.36
C VAL A 185 -7.76 -5.08 -10.05
N GLU A 186 -8.83 -5.81 -10.38
CA GLU A 186 -10.02 -5.25 -11.01
C GLU A 186 -10.70 -4.21 -10.11
N CYS A 187 -10.80 -4.49 -8.81
CA CYS A 187 -11.34 -3.55 -7.83
C CYS A 187 -10.51 -2.28 -7.77
N ILE A 188 -9.20 -2.41 -7.53
CA ILE A 188 -8.36 -1.24 -7.28
C ILE A 188 -8.22 -0.34 -8.52
N PHE A 189 -8.08 -0.92 -9.73
CA PHE A 189 -8.04 -0.11 -10.96
C PHE A 189 -9.38 0.55 -11.29
N THR A 190 -10.49 -0.08 -10.98
CA THR A 190 -11.81 0.55 -11.11
C THR A 190 -11.95 1.74 -10.16
N LEU A 191 -11.54 1.59 -8.89
CA LEU A 191 -11.60 2.67 -7.92
C LEU A 191 -10.62 3.81 -8.25
N PHE A 192 -9.38 3.49 -8.64
CA PHE A 192 -8.39 4.48 -9.05
C PHE A 192 -8.83 5.23 -10.31
N GLY A 193 -9.42 4.54 -11.28
CA GLY A 193 -9.93 5.18 -12.47
C GLY A 193 -11.03 6.19 -12.17
N PHE A 194 -12.00 5.87 -11.32
CA PHE A 194 -13.02 6.83 -10.88
C PHE A 194 -12.43 7.95 -10.02
N LYS A 195 -11.39 7.68 -9.23
CA LYS A 195 -10.68 8.72 -8.48
C LYS A 195 -9.99 9.74 -9.40
N LEU A 196 -9.36 9.28 -10.47
CA LEU A 196 -8.75 10.15 -11.47
C LEU A 196 -9.78 10.93 -12.29
N LEU A 197 -10.91 10.29 -12.58
CA LEU A 197 -11.99 10.89 -13.38
C LEU A 197 -12.76 11.96 -12.58
N TYR A 198 -13.07 11.69 -11.31
CA TYR A 198 -13.83 12.57 -10.42
C TYR A 198 -13.09 12.87 -9.11
N PRO A 199 -11.96 13.58 -9.15
CA PRO A 199 -11.08 13.73 -8.00
C PRO A 199 -11.74 14.43 -6.80
N ASN A 200 -12.73 15.28 -7.02
CA ASN A 200 -13.44 16.03 -5.99
C ASN A 200 -14.77 15.40 -5.54
N SER A 201 -15.17 14.29 -6.15
CA SER A 201 -16.45 13.61 -5.87
C SER A 201 -16.29 12.13 -5.61
N PHE A 202 -15.07 11.59 -5.76
CA PHE A 202 -14.74 10.21 -5.47
C PHE A 202 -13.64 10.16 -4.41
N PHE A 203 -13.94 9.63 -3.24
CA PHE A 203 -13.06 9.65 -2.08
C PHE A 203 -12.66 8.23 -1.69
N MET A 204 -11.41 8.08 -1.25
CA MET A 204 -10.85 6.80 -0.82
C MET A 204 -10.04 7.02 0.46
N SER A 205 -10.34 6.26 1.51
CA SER A 205 -9.49 6.15 2.70
C SER A 205 -8.52 4.98 2.53
N ARG A 206 -7.40 5.01 3.22
CA ARG A 206 -6.48 3.88 3.25
C ARG A 206 -6.85 2.94 4.40
N GLY A 207 -7.18 1.69 4.10
CA GLY A 207 -7.39 0.62 5.08
C GLY A 207 -6.09 -0.01 5.57
N ASN A 208 -6.21 -1.08 6.35
CA ASN A 208 -5.06 -1.82 6.83
C ASN A 208 -4.49 -2.81 5.80
N HIS A 209 -5.27 -3.18 4.78
CA HIS A 209 -4.83 -4.03 3.68
C HIS A 209 -4.08 -3.26 2.58
N GLU A 210 -4.16 -1.94 2.52
CA GLU A 210 -3.40 -1.10 1.59
C GLU A 210 -2.01 -0.78 2.15
N ARG A 211 -1.28 -1.79 2.65
CA ARG A 211 0.12 -1.67 3.07
C ARG A 211 1.04 -1.98 1.91
N TRP A 212 2.19 -1.30 1.86
CA TRP A 212 3.22 -1.54 0.85
C TRP A 212 3.68 -3.00 0.79
N GLU A 213 3.79 -3.66 1.93
CA GLU A 213 4.22 -5.05 2.05
C GLU A 213 3.17 -6.03 1.48
N ASP A 214 1.89 -5.74 1.65
CA ASP A 214 0.78 -6.55 1.16
C ASP A 214 0.52 -6.30 -0.33
N PHE A 215 0.69 -5.06 -0.79
CA PHE A 215 0.55 -4.70 -2.20
C PHE A 215 1.57 -5.40 -3.11
N LEU A 216 2.82 -5.57 -2.66
CA LEU A 216 3.84 -6.30 -3.40
C LEU A 216 3.50 -7.80 -3.55
N ASN A 217 2.81 -8.39 -2.58
CA ASN A 217 2.40 -9.80 -2.63
C ASN A 217 1.17 -10.05 -3.52
N THR A 218 0.44 -9.01 -3.90
CA THR A 218 -0.80 -9.12 -4.69
C THR A 218 -0.55 -8.87 -6.19
N VAL A 219 0.55 -8.19 -6.54
CA VAL A 219 0.86 -7.77 -7.93
C VAL A 219 1.92 -8.67 -8.61
N TYR A 220 2.50 -9.64 -7.86
CA TYR A 220 3.45 -10.63 -8.39
C TYR A 220 2.82 -12.06 -8.30
#